data_c36973302d79009a56c4f1ad4dd1fdf3
#
_entry.id   c36973302d79009a56c4f1ad4dd1fdf3
#
_cell.length_a   1.000
_cell.length_b   1.000
_cell.length_c   1.000
_cell.angle_alpha   90.00
_cell.angle_beta   90.00
_cell.angle_gamma   90.00
#
_symmetry.space_group_name_H-M   'P 1'
#
loop_
_entity.id
_entity.type
_entity.pdbx_description
1 polymer ?
#
loop_
_entity_poly.entity_id
_entity_poly.type
_entity_poly.pdbx_seq_one_letter_code
_entity_poly.pdbx_strand_id
1 'polypeptide(L)'
;MQRITFFFLFFATFSSVFSQNTLGTLLNTEDSFSGYVLFSPRTSDSNKNTYLINNCGEVVNQWSSTFPLFSTDYLMPDGSLFRSVIDNQSTLDIPGNTGRIEHLDWDGNTIWALTYSDTDFSFHHDYVVLDNGNILMLVAKRRTLQESLDNGRDPATMAVNELYEECVLEIEPVGTSGFNVIWEWNSWDHLIQDFDNTKLNFGVVGDHPELMDINAGTNFGEADWWHSNALSYSPELDQIIISNRNGNEFIIIDHSTTTAEAAGSTGGNSGMGGDIIYRYGNPQTYDQGDENDRKLFAQHDVQFIPPGSPNAGKIMIFNNGQGISFTRVQIITPPYDAVNQNYTYTGGAYGPDTVDWEYLDPDDQFNFFAPFLSGAQELPNGNVLICSGPDGLLFEVDENSNTVWSYQSPVANSGILSDGDDPATEQTRVFRALKYGLDYEGFDGRDLTPQNVIENNPVDDGCLLLSTESFAIESAIKVHPTVTNEFIHIDTQLNEYTVELYNIHGQLLLSDRSVDLLNISEYSTGMYFLKIINDGRIKSVKIIKSN
;
A
#
# COMPACT_ATOMS: atom_id res chain seq x y z
N MET A 1 2.47 -35.09 -72.62
CA MET A 1 1.79 -34.43 -71.47
C MET A 1 2.61 -34.73 -70.22
N GLN A 2 3.48 -33.81 -69.85
CA GLN A 2 4.25 -33.91 -68.61
C GLN A 2 3.41 -33.33 -67.47
N ARG A 3 3.16 -34.10 -66.43
CA ARG A 3 2.49 -33.65 -65.19
C ARG A 3 3.56 -33.07 -64.28
N ILE A 4 3.49 -31.79 -63.99
CA ILE A 4 4.30 -31.12 -62.98
C ILE A 4 3.54 -31.24 -61.66
N THR A 5 4.11 -31.94 -60.70
CA THR A 5 3.57 -32.09 -59.35
C THR A 5 4.21 -30.97 -58.50
N PHE A 6 3.41 -30.00 -58.06
CA PHE A 6 3.86 -29.00 -57.08
C PHE A 6 3.80 -29.60 -55.66
N PHE A 7 4.96 -29.67 -55.02
CA PHE A 7 5.03 -29.96 -53.59
C PHE A 7 4.93 -28.64 -52.83
N PHE A 8 3.85 -28.45 -52.11
CA PHE A 8 3.76 -27.36 -51.12
C PHE A 8 4.45 -27.81 -49.84
N LEU A 9 5.62 -27.24 -49.52
CA LEU A 9 6.22 -27.33 -48.20
C LEU A 9 5.50 -26.35 -47.27
N PHE A 10 4.72 -26.89 -46.31
CA PHE A 10 4.18 -26.13 -45.21
C PHE A 10 5.31 -25.87 -44.19
N PHE A 11 5.85 -24.67 -44.15
CA PHE A 11 6.71 -24.23 -43.06
C PHE A 11 5.77 -23.87 -41.90
N ALA A 12 5.68 -24.74 -40.88
CA ALA A 12 5.12 -24.38 -39.59
C ALA A 12 6.14 -23.47 -38.87
N THR A 13 5.89 -22.16 -38.88
CA THR A 13 6.58 -21.26 -37.99
C THR A 13 6.09 -21.52 -36.58
N PHE A 14 6.89 -22.17 -35.74
CA PHE A 14 6.72 -22.16 -34.30
C PHE A 14 7.03 -20.74 -33.82
N SER A 15 6.04 -19.90 -33.67
CA SER A 15 6.14 -18.72 -32.79
C SER A 15 6.26 -19.28 -31.37
N SER A 16 7.42 -19.19 -30.76
CA SER A 16 7.52 -19.32 -29.30
C SER A 16 6.78 -18.11 -28.71
N VAL A 17 5.55 -18.34 -28.32
CA VAL A 17 4.83 -17.45 -27.42
C VAL A 17 5.56 -17.62 -26.09
N PHE A 18 6.40 -16.69 -25.71
CA PHE A 18 6.83 -16.58 -24.33
C PHE A 18 5.58 -16.29 -23.55
N SER A 19 5.21 -17.18 -22.64
CA SER A 19 4.18 -16.91 -21.65
C SER A 19 4.71 -15.74 -20.83
N GLN A 20 3.97 -14.65 -20.79
CA GLN A 20 4.25 -13.56 -19.86
C GLN A 20 3.78 -14.06 -18.50
N ASN A 21 4.58 -13.86 -17.43
CA ASN A 21 4.17 -14.18 -16.08
C ASN A 21 2.86 -13.45 -15.76
N THR A 22 1.92 -14.18 -15.18
CA THR A 22 0.65 -13.61 -14.69
C THR A 22 0.64 -13.46 -13.18
N LEU A 23 1.58 -14.12 -12.49
CA LEU A 23 1.70 -14.20 -11.04
C LEU A 23 3.16 -14.03 -10.61
N GLY A 24 3.38 -13.85 -9.31
CA GLY A 24 4.73 -13.65 -8.78
C GLY A 24 5.33 -12.30 -9.21
N THR A 25 6.63 -12.24 -9.37
CA THR A 25 7.32 -11.02 -9.80
C THR A 25 7.12 -10.78 -11.29
N LEU A 26 6.41 -9.68 -11.63
CA LEU A 26 6.13 -9.29 -13.02
C LEU A 26 7.17 -8.33 -13.57
N LEU A 27 7.80 -7.54 -12.70
CA LEU A 27 8.84 -6.56 -13.02
C LEU A 27 9.80 -6.42 -11.85
N ASN A 28 11.09 -6.38 -12.12
CA ASN A 28 12.11 -6.02 -11.15
C ASN A 28 13.27 -5.34 -11.87
N THR A 29 13.44 -4.04 -11.69
CA THR A 29 14.50 -3.25 -12.32
C THR A 29 15.59 -2.88 -11.31
N GLU A 30 16.71 -2.35 -11.77
CA GLU A 30 17.79 -1.88 -10.92
C GLU A 30 17.42 -0.64 -10.07
N ASP A 31 16.38 0.09 -10.46
CA ASP A 31 15.85 1.26 -9.72
C ASP A 31 14.94 0.87 -8.58
N SER A 32 14.56 -0.41 -8.46
CA SER A 32 13.75 -0.91 -7.35
C SER A 32 14.52 -0.88 -6.04
N PHE A 33 13.85 -0.52 -4.94
CA PHE A 33 14.43 -0.59 -3.61
C PHE A 33 14.73 -2.05 -3.24
N SER A 34 15.97 -2.32 -2.86
CA SER A 34 16.38 -3.67 -2.44
C SER A 34 15.90 -3.97 -1.02
N GLY A 35 15.09 -5.00 -0.85
CA GLY A 35 14.50 -5.33 0.44
C GLY A 35 13.60 -6.55 0.40
N TYR A 36 12.81 -6.67 1.47
CA TYR A 36 11.85 -7.75 1.63
C TYR A 36 10.45 -7.19 1.83
N VAL A 37 9.45 -7.77 1.16
CA VAL A 37 8.05 -7.36 1.25
C VAL A 37 7.30 -8.30 2.17
N LEU A 38 6.67 -7.73 3.19
CA LEU A 38 5.79 -8.40 4.14
C LEU A 38 4.33 -8.17 3.71
N PHE A 39 3.57 -9.25 3.58
CA PHE A 39 2.13 -9.14 3.29
C PHE A 39 1.35 -10.39 3.72
N SER A 40 0.07 -10.21 3.99
CA SER A 40 -0.89 -11.28 4.24
C SER A 40 -1.96 -11.30 3.17
N PRO A 41 -2.07 -12.38 2.37
CA PRO A 41 -3.21 -12.56 1.48
C PRO A 41 -4.50 -12.71 2.28
N ARG A 42 -5.55 -11.99 1.87
CA ARG A 42 -6.88 -12.13 2.47
C ARG A 42 -7.59 -13.38 1.94
N THR A 43 -7.46 -14.47 2.66
CA THR A 43 -8.11 -15.75 2.30
C THR A 43 -8.98 -16.25 3.43
N SER A 44 -10.11 -16.90 3.09
CA SER A 44 -11.04 -17.44 4.08
C SER A 44 -10.56 -18.76 4.68
N ASP A 45 -10.01 -19.70 3.91
CA ASP A 45 -9.87 -21.07 4.41
C ASP A 45 -8.62 -21.85 3.98
N SER A 46 -7.98 -21.57 2.84
CA SER A 46 -7.04 -22.52 2.24
C SER A 46 -5.54 -22.18 2.44
N ASN A 47 -5.19 -20.92 2.59
CA ASN A 47 -3.81 -20.48 2.83
C ASN A 47 -3.83 -19.30 3.79
N LYS A 48 -3.38 -19.54 5.01
CA LYS A 48 -3.40 -18.57 6.11
C LYS A 48 -1.97 -18.28 6.53
N ASN A 49 -1.15 -17.84 5.60
CA ASN A 49 0.24 -17.47 5.86
C ASN A 49 0.44 -15.97 5.63
N THR A 50 1.14 -15.33 6.57
CA THR A 50 1.85 -14.08 6.34
C THR A 50 3.17 -14.42 5.67
N TYR A 51 3.52 -13.73 4.60
CA TYR A 51 4.74 -13.98 3.82
C TYR A 51 5.71 -12.83 3.92
N LEU A 52 7.00 -13.15 3.97
CA LEU A 52 8.11 -12.25 3.72
C LEU A 52 8.83 -12.73 2.47
N ILE A 53 8.80 -11.95 1.40
CA ILE A 53 9.42 -12.29 0.11
C ILE A 53 10.51 -11.29 -0.25
N ASN A 54 11.51 -11.74 -1.03
CA ASN A 54 12.49 -10.84 -1.64
C ASN A 54 11.94 -10.20 -2.94
N ASN A 55 12.72 -9.35 -3.59
CA ASN A 55 12.30 -8.69 -4.84
C ASN A 55 12.00 -9.67 -5.99
N CYS A 56 12.48 -10.91 -5.91
CA CYS A 56 12.19 -11.97 -6.88
C CYS A 56 10.95 -12.80 -6.54
N GLY A 57 10.21 -12.46 -5.49
CA GLY A 57 9.02 -13.21 -5.07
C GLY A 57 9.34 -14.50 -4.31
N GLU A 58 10.64 -14.78 -4.05
CA GLU A 58 11.05 -15.95 -3.29
C GLU A 58 10.78 -15.73 -1.80
N VAL A 59 10.18 -16.73 -1.16
CA VAL A 59 9.84 -16.70 0.25
C VAL A 59 11.11 -16.79 1.10
N VAL A 60 11.32 -15.83 2.00
CA VAL A 60 12.42 -15.82 2.97
C VAL A 60 11.94 -16.29 4.34
N ASN A 61 10.71 -15.92 4.72
CA ASN A 61 10.04 -16.46 5.88
C ASN A 61 8.52 -16.48 5.68
N GLN A 62 7.82 -17.30 6.46
CA GLN A 62 6.37 -17.34 6.50
C GLN A 62 5.85 -17.71 7.87
N TRP A 63 4.73 -17.13 8.26
CA TRP A 63 4.07 -17.39 9.55
C TRP A 63 2.66 -17.92 9.30
N SER A 64 2.41 -19.18 9.63
CA SER A 64 1.09 -19.79 9.48
C SER A 64 0.12 -19.31 10.56
N SER A 65 -1.17 -19.25 10.23
CA SER A 65 -2.25 -18.93 11.15
C SER A 65 -3.30 -20.03 11.19
N THR A 66 -3.95 -20.20 12.36
CA THR A 66 -5.18 -20.99 12.49
C THR A 66 -6.42 -20.18 12.16
N PHE A 67 -6.31 -18.85 12.19
CA PHE A 67 -7.40 -17.90 11.88
C PHE A 67 -7.32 -17.39 10.45
N PRO A 68 -8.44 -16.97 9.84
CA PRO A 68 -8.39 -16.23 8.58
C PRO A 68 -7.62 -14.92 8.73
N LEU A 69 -6.86 -14.55 7.71
CA LEU A 69 -6.09 -13.31 7.69
C LEU A 69 -6.91 -12.16 7.11
N PHE A 70 -6.81 -11.03 7.75
CA PHE A 70 -7.29 -9.74 7.25
C PHE A 70 -6.40 -8.68 7.88
N SER A 71 -5.20 -8.47 7.35
CA SER A 71 -4.13 -8.10 8.24
C SER A 71 -3.44 -6.80 7.86
N THR A 72 -3.25 -5.97 8.87
CA THR A 72 -2.09 -5.11 8.97
C THR A 72 -1.01 -5.90 9.71
N ASP A 73 0.16 -6.04 9.08
CA ASP A 73 1.28 -6.82 9.60
C ASP A 73 2.48 -5.91 9.80
N TYR A 74 3.15 -6.05 10.96
CA TYR A 74 4.38 -5.32 11.25
C TYR A 74 5.49 -6.28 11.65
N LEU A 75 6.62 -6.25 10.95
CA LEU A 75 7.85 -6.89 11.40
C LEU A 75 8.57 -5.93 12.33
N MET A 76 8.88 -6.37 13.54
CA MET A 76 9.50 -5.55 14.57
C MET A 76 11.04 -5.59 14.48
N PRO A 77 11.76 -4.60 15.07
CA PRO A 77 13.22 -4.56 15.06
C PRO A 77 13.89 -5.78 15.71
N ASP A 78 13.21 -6.50 16.59
CA ASP A 78 13.69 -7.75 17.18
C ASP A 78 13.41 -8.99 16.30
N GLY A 79 12.81 -8.80 15.12
CA GLY A 79 12.42 -9.86 14.18
C GLY A 79 11.12 -10.57 14.54
N SER A 80 10.38 -10.11 15.55
CA SER A 80 9.04 -10.62 15.85
C SER A 80 8.00 -10.01 14.90
N LEU A 81 6.86 -10.70 14.73
CA LEU A 81 5.76 -10.29 13.87
C LEU A 81 4.54 -9.93 14.71
N PHE A 82 3.99 -8.73 14.52
CA PHE A 82 2.62 -8.43 14.89
C PHE A 82 1.71 -8.56 13.68
N ARG A 83 0.53 -9.15 13.85
CA ARG A 83 -0.51 -9.22 12.82
C ARG A 83 -1.90 -9.21 13.42
N SER A 84 -2.90 -8.78 12.63
CA SER A 84 -4.31 -8.94 12.99
C SER A 84 -4.94 -10.11 12.24
N VAL A 85 -5.84 -10.84 12.92
CA VAL A 85 -6.51 -12.01 12.35
C VAL A 85 -7.99 -11.99 12.72
N ILE A 86 -8.82 -12.73 11.98
CA ILE A 86 -10.25 -12.80 12.23
C ILE A 86 -10.54 -13.87 13.31
N ASP A 87 -10.67 -13.41 14.54
CA ASP A 87 -11.26 -14.16 15.66
C ASP A 87 -12.40 -13.30 16.25
N ASN A 88 -13.41 -13.09 15.41
CA ASN A 88 -14.48 -12.16 15.69
C ASN A 88 -15.60 -12.86 16.45
N GLN A 89 -15.81 -12.43 17.69
CA GLN A 89 -16.93 -12.85 18.55
C GLN A 89 -18.03 -11.78 18.62
N SER A 90 -17.84 -10.68 17.91
CA SER A 90 -18.76 -9.56 17.89
C SER A 90 -19.95 -9.81 16.98
N THR A 91 -21.07 -9.17 17.34
CA THR A 91 -22.27 -9.04 16.49
C THR A 91 -22.32 -7.71 15.76
N LEU A 92 -21.25 -6.88 15.86
CA LEU A 92 -21.14 -5.63 15.12
C LEU A 92 -20.90 -5.95 13.63
N ASP A 93 -21.73 -5.36 12.77
CA ASP A 93 -21.61 -5.53 11.31
C ASP A 93 -20.69 -4.43 10.76
N ILE A 94 -19.39 -4.65 10.91
CA ILE A 94 -18.33 -3.73 10.44
C ILE A 94 -17.44 -4.51 9.46
N PRO A 95 -17.27 -4.03 8.21
CA PRO A 95 -16.21 -4.54 7.35
C PRO A 95 -14.85 -4.33 8.04
N GLY A 96 -13.95 -5.31 7.96
CA GLY A 96 -12.65 -5.20 8.64
C GLY A 96 -12.66 -5.56 10.13
N ASN A 97 -13.74 -6.13 10.63
CA ASN A 97 -13.86 -6.63 11.99
C ASN A 97 -12.96 -7.86 12.20
N THR A 98 -11.75 -7.66 12.69
CA THR A 98 -10.73 -8.69 12.93
C THR A 98 -10.84 -9.32 14.32
N GLY A 99 -11.03 -8.51 15.34
CA GLY A 99 -11.23 -8.92 16.72
C GLY A 99 -9.97 -9.41 17.44
N ARG A 100 -8.88 -9.75 16.75
CA ARG A 100 -7.70 -10.34 17.39
C ARG A 100 -6.38 -9.79 16.85
N ILE A 101 -5.43 -9.52 17.76
CA ILE A 101 -4.02 -9.21 17.46
C ILE A 101 -3.15 -10.36 17.96
N GLU A 102 -2.14 -10.77 17.19
CA GLU A 102 -1.14 -11.77 17.53
C GLU A 102 0.27 -11.17 17.46
N HIS A 103 1.09 -11.48 18.45
CA HIS A 103 2.53 -11.22 18.47
C HIS A 103 3.26 -12.56 18.43
N LEU A 104 4.05 -12.80 17.39
CA LEU A 104 4.75 -14.06 17.11
C LEU A 104 6.26 -13.82 17.08
N ASP A 105 7.03 -14.83 17.46
CA ASP A 105 8.47 -14.80 17.19
C ASP A 105 8.78 -15.11 15.71
N TRP A 106 10.05 -15.04 15.32
CA TRP A 106 10.50 -15.32 13.95
C TRP A 106 10.10 -16.72 13.47
N ASP A 107 10.05 -17.70 14.36
CA ASP A 107 9.73 -19.10 14.08
C ASP A 107 8.21 -19.38 14.11
N GLY A 108 7.39 -18.35 14.38
CA GLY A 108 5.93 -18.45 14.41
C GLY A 108 5.33 -18.91 15.74
N ASN A 109 6.12 -18.96 16.82
CA ASN A 109 5.57 -19.25 18.13
C ASN A 109 4.90 -18.01 18.72
N THR A 110 3.73 -18.17 19.32
CA THR A 110 2.99 -17.07 19.92
C THR A 110 3.71 -16.56 21.19
N ILE A 111 4.10 -15.30 21.17
CA ILE A 111 4.62 -14.56 22.33
C ILE A 111 3.43 -14.03 23.15
N TRP A 112 2.51 -13.36 22.47
CA TRP A 112 1.30 -12.81 23.07
C TRP A 112 0.17 -12.77 22.03
N ALA A 113 -1.07 -12.87 22.49
CA ALA A 113 -2.23 -12.68 21.61
C ALA A 113 -3.44 -12.23 22.41
N LEU A 114 -4.20 -11.28 21.86
CA LEU A 114 -5.41 -10.74 22.47
C LEU A 114 -6.58 -10.84 21.49
N THR A 115 -7.68 -11.47 21.92
CA THR A 115 -8.99 -11.29 21.31
C THR A 115 -9.74 -10.21 22.07
N TYR A 116 -9.96 -9.08 21.38
CA TYR A 116 -10.72 -7.92 21.93
C TYR A 116 -11.99 -7.74 21.11
N SER A 117 -12.95 -8.58 21.38
CA SER A 117 -14.22 -8.64 20.65
C SER A 117 -15.28 -9.32 21.49
N ASP A 118 -16.45 -8.69 21.64
CA ASP A 118 -17.65 -9.30 22.22
C ASP A 118 -18.93 -8.78 21.52
N THR A 119 -20.09 -8.91 22.14
CA THR A 119 -21.36 -8.46 21.55
C THR A 119 -21.45 -6.96 21.37
N ASP A 120 -20.72 -6.15 22.13
CA ASP A 120 -20.89 -4.71 22.24
C ASP A 120 -19.69 -3.90 21.76
N PHE A 121 -18.55 -4.55 21.56
CA PHE A 121 -17.33 -3.92 21.02
C PHE A 121 -16.49 -4.90 20.22
N SER A 122 -15.63 -4.36 19.35
CA SER A 122 -14.62 -5.14 18.64
C SER A 122 -13.46 -4.28 18.19
N PHE A 123 -12.24 -4.84 18.33
CA PHE A 123 -11.08 -4.38 17.58
C PHE A 123 -11.31 -4.59 16.08
N HIS A 124 -10.99 -3.59 15.27
CA HIS A 124 -11.13 -3.66 13.83
C HIS A 124 -10.00 -2.93 13.09
N HIS A 125 -9.83 -3.25 11.82
CA HIS A 125 -8.95 -2.65 10.82
C HIS A 125 -7.49 -2.52 11.24
N ASP A 126 -7.12 -1.60 12.15
CA ASP A 126 -5.74 -1.15 12.29
C ASP A 126 -5.30 -0.96 13.75
N TYR A 127 -3.99 -1.04 13.95
CA TYR A 127 -3.31 -0.81 15.23
C TYR A 127 -1.89 -0.31 14.98
N VAL A 128 -1.24 0.26 15.99
CA VAL A 128 0.16 0.70 15.95
C VAL A 128 0.87 0.14 17.17
N VAL A 129 2.04 -0.46 16.98
CA VAL A 129 2.93 -0.88 18.08
C VAL A 129 3.87 0.28 18.39
N LEU A 130 3.83 0.77 19.63
CA LEU A 130 4.64 1.87 20.11
C LEU A 130 6.05 1.39 20.54
N ASP A 131 7.03 2.27 20.56
CA ASP A 131 8.41 1.96 20.95
C ASP A 131 8.54 1.41 22.39
N ASN A 132 7.59 1.75 23.26
CA ASN A 132 7.52 1.23 24.63
C ASN A 132 6.89 -0.17 24.72
N GLY A 133 6.45 -0.74 23.61
CA GLY A 133 5.78 -2.03 23.52
C GLY A 133 4.27 -2.00 23.76
N ASN A 134 3.68 -0.83 24.02
CA ASN A 134 2.23 -0.66 24.07
C ASN A 134 1.64 -0.70 22.66
N ILE A 135 0.33 -0.91 22.57
CA ILE A 135 -0.39 -1.01 21.31
C ILE A 135 -1.53 0.00 21.31
N LEU A 136 -1.53 0.91 20.33
CA LEU A 136 -2.72 1.69 19.99
C LEU A 136 -3.59 0.85 19.06
N MET A 137 -4.89 0.77 19.32
CA MET A 137 -5.81 -0.02 18.48
C MET A 137 -7.14 0.68 18.27
N LEU A 138 -7.72 0.54 17.05
CA LEU A 138 -9.06 0.99 16.73
C LEU A 138 -10.09 0.02 17.30
N VAL A 139 -11.09 0.56 17.98
CA VAL A 139 -12.19 -0.22 18.56
C VAL A 139 -13.53 0.46 18.23
N ALA A 140 -14.44 -0.32 17.67
CA ALA A 140 -15.82 0.09 17.55
C ALA A 140 -16.61 -0.36 18.77
N LYS A 141 -17.45 0.51 19.31
CA LYS A 141 -18.36 0.23 20.42
C LYS A 141 -19.80 0.49 20.00
N ARG A 142 -20.71 -0.38 20.42
CA ARG A 142 -22.15 -0.26 20.16
C ARG A 142 -22.75 0.86 21.00
N ARG A 143 -23.53 1.72 20.34
CA ARG A 143 -24.44 2.69 20.95
C ARG A 143 -25.88 2.35 20.59
N THR A 144 -26.75 2.38 21.56
CA THR A 144 -28.18 2.10 21.36
C THR A 144 -28.86 3.23 20.59
N LEU A 145 -30.02 2.94 19.99
CA LEU A 145 -30.86 3.97 19.36
C LEU A 145 -31.16 5.13 20.34
N GLN A 146 -31.47 4.84 21.62
CA GLN A 146 -31.79 5.88 22.57
C GLN A 146 -30.61 6.79 22.87
N GLU A 147 -29.41 6.23 23.06
CA GLU A 147 -28.17 7.02 23.24
C GLU A 147 -27.90 7.92 22.03
N SER A 148 -28.05 7.38 20.81
CA SER A 148 -27.85 8.13 19.56
C SER A 148 -28.83 9.31 19.45
N LEU A 149 -30.12 9.06 19.70
CA LEU A 149 -31.19 10.10 19.67
C LEU A 149 -31.00 11.14 20.76
N ASP A 150 -30.53 10.76 21.95
CA ASP A 150 -30.30 11.70 23.06
C ASP A 150 -29.09 12.60 22.82
N ASN A 151 -28.14 12.15 21.97
CA ASN A 151 -27.00 12.93 21.48
C ASN A 151 -27.32 13.70 20.18
N GLY A 152 -28.57 13.70 19.71
CA GLY A 152 -29.02 14.52 18.58
C GLY A 152 -28.83 13.89 17.19
N ARG A 153 -28.67 12.57 17.12
CA ARG A 153 -28.71 11.87 15.80
C ARG A 153 -30.10 12.03 15.19
N ASP A 154 -30.15 12.45 13.93
CA ASP A 154 -31.40 12.53 13.17
C ASP A 154 -31.94 11.11 12.93
N PRO A 155 -33.15 10.79 13.46
CA PRO A 155 -33.75 9.47 13.27
C PRO A 155 -34.02 9.12 11.81
N ALA A 156 -34.10 10.10 10.91
CA ALA A 156 -34.26 9.85 9.47
C ALA A 156 -33.01 9.28 8.81
N THR A 157 -31.86 9.42 9.46
CA THR A 157 -30.56 8.87 8.98
C THR A 157 -30.26 7.48 9.53
N MET A 158 -31.13 6.91 10.37
CA MET A 158 -30.96 5.61 11.00
C MET A 158 -31.89 4.57 10.39
N ALA A 159 -31.37 3.60 9.63
CA ALA A 159 -32.15 2.43 9.19
C ALA A 159 -32.11 1.28 10.20
N VAL A 160 -31.16 1.30 11.13
CA VAL A 160 -30.97 0.31 12.20
C VAL A 160 -31.04 0.98 13.57
N ASN A 161 -31.30 0.19 14.63
CA ASN A 161 -31.54 0.70 15.98
C ASN A 161 -30.26 0.85 16.82
N GLU A 162 -29.13 1.09 16.16
CA GLU A 162 -27.83 1.19 16.80
C GLU A 162 -26.89 2.06 15.97
N LEU A 163 -25.81 2.53 16.59
CA LEU A 163 -24.70 3.25 15.95
C LEU A 163 -23.41 2.71 16.55
N TYR A 164 -22.34 2.66 15.76
CA TYR A 164 -21.02 2.27 16.26
C TYR A 164 -20.15 3.51 16.38
N GLU A 165 -19.69 3.79 17.61
CA GLU A 165 -18.70 4.83 17.86
C GLU A 165 -17.30 4.31 17.61
N GLU A 166 -16.38 5.18 17.27
CA GLU A 166 -14.97 4.91 17.11
C GLU A 166 -14.22 5.26 18.40
N CYS A 167 -13.35 4.37 18.81
CA CYS A 167 -12.48 4.56 19.97
C CYS A 167 -11.04 4.20 19.62
N VAL A 168 -10.10 4.85 20.28
CA VAL A 168 -8.69 4.46 20.28
C VAL A 168 -8.30 4.08 21.69
N LEU A 169 -7.77 2.87 21.84
CA LEU A 169 -7.22 2.40 23.10
C LEU A 169 -5.71 2.24 23.00
N GLU A 170 -4.97 2.76 23.99
CA GLU A 170 -3.61 2.33 24.25
C GLU A 170 -3.64 1.24 25.29
N ILE A 171 -3.09 0.08 24.95
CA ILE A 171 -3.00 -1.06 25.87
C ILE A 171 -1.54 -1.46 26.10
N GLU A 172 -1.23 -1.88 27.34
CA GLU A 172 0.02 -2.52 27.71
C GLU A 172 -0.19 -4.04 27.70
N PRO A 173 0.47 -4.83 26.83
CA PRO A 173 0.41 -6.29 26.85
C PRO A 173 0.94 -6.86 28.19
N VAL A 174 0.21 -7.83 28.77
CA VAL A 174 0.59 -8.48 30.04
C VAL A 174 0.55 -10.00 29.91
N GLY A 175 1.66 -10.66 30.25
CA GLY A 175 1.77 -12.12 30.17
C GLY A 175 1.65 -12.59 28.72
N THR A 176 0.82 -13.60 28.45
CA THR A 176 0.64 -14.19 27.11
C THR A 176 -0.67 -13.78 26.41
N SER A 177 -1.61 -13.15 27.15
CA SER A 177 -2.93 -12.76 26.60
C SER A 177 -3.65 -11.67 27.40
N GLY A 178 -3.03 -11.18 28.50
CA GLY A 178 -3.57 -10.10 29.31
C GLY A 178 -3.21 -8.73 28.75
N PHE A 179 -3.87 -7.69 29.24
CA PHE A 179 -3.56 -6.30 28.94
C PHE A 179 -4.04 -5.37 30.06
N ASN A 180 -3.44 -4.17 30.12
CA ASN A 180 -3.93 -3.04 30.89
C ASN A 180 -4.30 -1.93 29.90
N VAL A 181 -5.43 -1.24 30.08
CA VAL A 181 -5.73 0.00 29.34
C VAL A 181 -4.93 1.13 29.98
N ILE A 182 -4.10 1.78 29.20
CA ILE A 182 -3.23 2.88 29.63
C ILE A 182 -3.85 4.24 29.30
N TRP A 183 -4.46 4.33 28.11
CA TRP A 183 -5.12 5.54 27.64
C TRP A 183 -6.31 5.17 26.75
N GLU A 184 -7.31 6.07 26.70
CA GLU A 184 -8.53 5.88 25.92
C GLU A 184 -9.02 7.21 25.39
N TRP A 185 -9.40 7.22 24.12
CA TRP A 185 -10.14 8.29 23.47
C TRP A 185 -11.43 7.72 22.84
N ASN A 186 -12.53 8.46 22.96
CA ASN A 186 -13.82 8.05 22.41
C ASN A 186 -14.41 9.19 21.57
N SER A 187 -14.82 8.92 20.35
CA SER A 187 -15.49 9.90 19.49
C SER A 187 -16.78 10.45 20.12
N TRP A 188 -17.39 9.67 20.99
CA TRP A 188 -18.63 10.03 21.67
C TRP A 188 -18.51 11.20 22.66
N ASP A 189 -17.32 11.48 23.13
CA ASP A 189 -17.02 12.58 24.04
C ASP A 189 -16.87 13.94 23.31
N HIS A 190 -16.78 13.93 21.96
CA HIS A 190 -16.45 15.08 21.12
C HIS A 190 -17.52 15.37 20.07
N LEU A 191 -18.80 15.13 20.40
CA LEU A 191 -19.93 15.28 19.47
C LEU A 191 -20.45 16.72 19.42
N ILE A 192 -20.98 17.10 18.26
CA ILE A 192 -21.81 18.28 18.02
C ILE A 192 -22.99 17.91 17.11
N GLN A 193 -24.08 18.71 17.16
CA GLN A 193 -25.20 18.62 16.22
C GLN A 193 -26.00 19.92 16.21
N ASP A 194 -26.61 20.25 15.10
CA ASP A 194 -27.53 21.40 14.95
C ASP A 194 -28.97 20.99 14.62
N PHE A 195 -29.27 19.67 14.63
CA PHE A 195 -30.54 19.08 14.26
C PHE A 195 -31.67 19.32 15.30
N ASP A 196 -31.38 19.10 16.59
CA ASP A 196 -32.42 19.22 17.66
C ASP A 196 -31.87 19.94 18.89
N ASN A 197 -32.35 21.17 19.08
CA ASN A 197 -31.96 22.04 20.22
C ASN A 197 -32.45 21.57 21.58
N THR A 198 -33.21 20.49 21.68
CA THR A 198 -33.65 19.87 22.93
C THR A 198 -32.76 18.71 23.38
N LYS A 199 -31.78 18.34 22.53
CA LYS A 199 -30.87 17.21 22.74
C LYS A 199 -29.49 17.69 23.19
N LEU A 200 -28.66 16.72 23.62
CA LEU A 200 -27.26 16.98 23.97
C LEU A 200 -26.47 17.45 22.75
N ASN A 201 -25.32 18.08 23.00
CA ASN A 201 -24.37 18.51 22.01
C ASN A 201 -24.91 19.50 20.97
N PHE A 202 -26.03 20.20 21.27
CA PHE A 202 -26.59 21.18 20.34
C PHE A 202 -25.68 22.41 20.23
N GLY A 203 -25.30 22.76 19.01
CA GLY A 203 -24.46 23.90 18.67
C GLY A 203 -24.50 24.21 17.17
N VAL A 204 -23.73 25.20 16.73
CA VAL A 204 -23.53 25.51 15.30
C VAL A 204 -22.35 24.74 14.83
N VAL A 205 -22.56 23.70 14.03
CA VAL A 205 -21.50 22.77 13.57
C VAL A 205 -20.34 23.54 12.93
N GLY A 206 -20.63 24.50 12.04
CA GLY A 206 -19.61 25.27 11.34
C GLY A 206 -18.74 26.19 12.22
N ASP A 207 -19.15 26.47 13.46
CA ASP A 207 -18.37 27.25 14.45
C ASP A 207 -17.41 26.35 15.26
N HIS A 208 -17.55 25.02 15.17
CA HIS A 208 -16.84 24.02 15.97
C HIS A 208 -16.18 22.91 15.12
N PRO A 209 -15.20 23.25 14.27
CA PRO A 209 -14.51 22.25 13.43
C PRO A 209 -13.70 21.23 14.26
N GLU A 210 -13.46 21.51 15.53
CA GLU A 210 -12.80 20.61 16.50
C GLU A 210 -13.70 19.48 16.99
N LEU A 211 -15.02 19.50 16.68
CA LEU A 211 -15.99 18.49 17.12
C LEU A 211 -16.49 17.65 15.94
N MET A 212 -17.07 16.49 16.25
CA MET A 212 -17.64 15.55 15.29
C MET A 212 -19.15 15.75 15.18
N ASP A 213 -19.64 16.17 14.01
CA ASP A 213 -21.08 16.22 13.78
C ASP A 213 -21.64 14.79 13.71
N ILE A 214 -22.50 14.46 14.69
CA ILE A 214 -23.13 13.14 14.77
C ILE A 214 -24.01 12.83 13.54
N ASN A 215 -24.42 13.85 12.77
CA ASN A 215 -25.24 13.73 11.58
C ASN A 215 -24.44 13.77 10.27
N ALA A 216 -23.12 14.02 10.34
CA ALA A 216 -22.26 13.97 9.15
C ALA A 216 -21.92 12.53 8.74
N GLY A 217 -21.34 12.38 7.55
CA GLY A 217 -20.93 11.12 6.96
C GLY A 217 -21.82 10.67 5.80
N THR A 218 -21.32 9.73 5.01
CA THR A 218 -21.96 9.30 3.75
C THR A 218 -22.76 8.01 3.87
N ASN A 219 -22.65 7.28 4.99
CA ASN A 219 -23.25 5.96 5.16
C ASN A 219 -24.57 6.00 5.93
N PHE A 220 -25.51 6.81 5.44
CA PHE A 220 -26.81 6.95 6.07
C PHE A 220 -27.57 5.62 6.11
N GLY A 221 -28.03 5.27 7.31
CA GLY A 221 -28.87 4.11 7.53
C GLY A 221 -28.15 2.87 8.06
N GLU A 222 -26.84 2.82 8.03
CA GLU A 222 -26.05 1.75 8.63
C GLU A 222 -25.55 2.14 10.03
N ALA A 223 -25.23 1.12 10.87
CA ALA A 223 -24.68 1.36 12.19
C ALA A 223 -23.22 1.84 12.14
N ASP A 224 -22.48 1.41 11.14
CA ASP A 224 -21.07 1.71 10.89
C ASP A 224 -20.91 3.15 10.36
N TRP A 225 -20.88 4.09 11.28
CA TRP A 225 -21.01 5.52 11.00
C TRP A 225 -19.77 6.12 10.32
N TRP A 226 -18.61 6.09 10.98
CA TRP A 226 -17.38 6.69 10.46
C TRP A 226 -16.52 5.71 9.66
N HIS A 227 -16.58 4.44 10.01
CA HIS A 227 -15.76 3.38 9.40
C HIS A 227 -14.28 3.74 9.39
N SER A 228 -13.71 3.93 10.58
CA SER A 228 -12.28 4.21 10.70
C SER A 228 -11.46 3.02 10.25
N ASN A 229 -10.51 3.23 9.32
CA ASN A 229 -9.83 2.14 8.62
C ASN A 229 -8.30 2.22 8.61
N ALA A 230 -7.74 3.26 9.21
CA ALA A 230 -6.30 3.39 9.44
C ALA A 230 -6.01 4.18 10.70
N LEU A 231 -4.95 3.79 11.38
CA LEU A 231 -4.40 4.42 12.58
C LEU A 231 -2.91 4.67 12.35
N SER A 232 -2.43 5.87 12.64
CA SER A 232 -1.02 6.19 12.57
C SER A 232 -0.61 7.09 13.73
N TYR A 233 0.60 6.93 14.23
CA TYR A 233 1.12 7.68 15.36
C TYR A 233 2.45 8.35 15.02
N SER A 234 2.60 9.60 15.43
CA SER A 234 3.87 10.33 15.37
C SER A 234 4.47 10.44 16.77
N PRO A 235 5.59 9.75 17.05
CA PRO A 235 6.26 9.87 18.35
C PRO A 235 6.87 11.26 18.58
N GLU A 236 7.23 11.98 17.53
CA GLU A 236 7.79 13.34 17.63
C GLU A 236 6.75 14.37 18.05
N LEU A 237 5.50 14.18 17.63
CA LEU A 237 4.40 15.09 17.89
C LEU A 237 3.51 14.63 19.04
N ASP A 238 3.59 13.35 19.40
CA ASP A 238 2.66 12.63 20.30
C ASP A 238 1.20 12.80 19.85
N GLN A 239 0.97 12.53 18.55
CA GLN A 239 -0.31 12.72 17.88
C GLN A 239 -0.73 11.47 17.11
N ILE A 240 -2.04 11.26 17.01
CA ILE A 240 -2.65 10.12 16.32
C ILE A 240 -3.46 10.62 15.12
N ILE A 241 -3.23 9.99 13.94
CA ILE A 241 -4.14 10.07 12.79
C ILE A 241 -5.19 8.98 12.90
N ILE A 242 -6.45 9.32 12.62
CA ILE A 242 -7.57 8.40 12.43
C ILE A 242 -8.19 8.66 11.05
N SER A 243 -8.17 7.68 10.17
CA SER A 243 -8.76 7.80 8.82
C SER A 243 -10.21 7.37 8.83
N ASN A 244 -11.13 8.29 8.60
CA ASN A 244 -12.58 8.11 8.61
C ASN A 244 -13.10 7.94 7.18
N ARG A 245 -13.23 6.69 6.72
CA ARG A 245 -13.60 6.36 5.33
C ARG A 245 -14.96 6.93 4.92
N ASN A 246 -15.98 6.76 5.76
CA ASN A 246 -17.35 7.21 5.45
C ASN A 246 -17.49 8.74 5.57
N GLY A 247 -16.63 9.40 6.34
CA GLY A 247 -16.49 10.86 6.36
C GLY A 247 -15.78 11.41 5.13
N ASN A 248 -15.02 10.58 4.41
CA ASN A 248 -14.07 11.00 3.37
C ASN A 248 -13.06 12.02 3.90
N GLU A 249 -12.60 11.81 5.12
CA GLU A 249 -11.61 12.66 5.80
C GLU A 249 -10.73 11.81 6.71
N PHE A 250 -9.63 12.39 7.14
CA PHE A 250 -8.94 11.93 8.33
C PHE A 250 -8.85 13.06 9.35
N ILE A 251 -8.70 12.68 10.60
CA ILE A 251 -8.55 13.60 11.72
C ILE A 251 -7.23 13.33 12.46
N ILE A 252 -6.74 14.35 13.16
CA ILE A 252 -5.62 14.21 14.10
C ILE A 252 -6.10 14.61 15.49
N ILE A 253 -5.72 13.81 16.49
CA ILE A 253 -5.98 14.05 17.91
C ILE A 253 -4.66 14.07 18.69
N ASP A 254 -4.68 14.75 19.85
CA ASP A 254 -3.53 14.87 20.75
C ASP A 254 -3.48 13.66 21.70
N HIS A 255 -2.43 12.85 21.59
CA HIS A 255 -2.22 11.69 22.46
C HIS A 255 -1.49 12.04 23.77
N SER A 256 -0.85 13.21 23.87
CA SER A 256 -0.12 13.65 25.06
C SER A 256 -1.02 13.91 26.29
N THR A 257 -2.31 13.66 26.14
CA THR A 257 -3.35 13.83 27.17
C THR A 257 -3.37 12.63 28.14
N THR A 258 -3.88 12.88 29.34
CA THR A 258 -4.41 11.79 30.18
C THR A 258 -5.77 11.33 29.62
N THR A 259 -6.24 10.14 29.95
CA THR A 259 -7.61 9.68 29.56
C THR A 259 -8.71 10.67 29.97
N ALA A 260 -8.56 11.34 31.12
CA ALA A 260 -9.52 12.35 31.57
C ALA A 260 -9.48 13.65 30.74
N GLU A 261 -8.32 14.05 30.24
CA GLU A 261 -8.18 15.17 29.31
C GLU A 261 -8.63 14.77 27.90
N ALA A 262 -8.36 13.51 27.49
CA ALA A 262 -8.82 12.96 26.21
C ALA A 262 -10.35 12.89 26.10
N ALA A 263 -11.08 12.81 27.22
CA ALA A 263 -12.54 12.89 27.28
C ALA A 263 -13.08 14.33 27.37
N GLY A 264 -12.24 15.35 27.23
CA GLY A 264 -12.61 16.75 27.34
C GLY A 264 -11.93 17.64 26.31
N SER A 265 -12.21 18.94 26.41
CA SER A 265 -11.77 19.96 25.43
C SER A 265 -10.56 20.78 25.93
N THR A 266 -9.81 20.29 26.92
CA THR A 266 -8.63 21.00 27.46
C THR A 266 -7.60 20.03 27.99
N GLY A 267 -6.32 20.37 27.84
CA GLY A 267 -5.18 19.53 28.25
C GLY A 267 -4.37 19.08 27.05
N GLY A 268 -3.34 18.27 27.32
CA GLY A 268 -2.37 17.86 26.33
C GLY A 268 -1.48 18.99 25.80
N ASN A 269 -0.61 18.68 24.85
CA ASN A 269 0.32 19.63 24.25
C ASN A 269 -0.39 20.68 23.39
N SER A 270 -1.46 20.31 22.72
CA SER A 270 -2.31 21.21 21.92
C SER A 270 -3.14 22.17 22.78
N GLY A 271 -3.39 21.81 24.04
CA GLY A 271 -4.29 22.52 24.94
C GLY A 271 -5.79 22.26 24.65
N MET A 272 -6.12 21.39 23.69
CA MET A 272 -7.49 21.09 23.23
C MET A 272 -8.05 19.77 23.78
N GLY A 273 -7.32 19.09 24.69
CA GLY A 273 -7.75 17.79 25.20
C GLY A 273 -7.85 16.75 24.09
N GLY A 274 -8.97 16.02 24.02
CA GLY A 274 -9.24 15.04 22.97
C GLY A 274 -10.00 15.58 21.75
N ASP A 275 -10.28 16.89 21.69
CA ASP A 275 -10.90 17.50 20.52
C ASP A 275 -9.98 17.37 19.30
N ILE A 276 -10.59 17.39 18.11
CA ILE A 276 -9.87 17.27 16.83
C ILE A 276 -8.97 18.49 16.63
N ILE A 277 -7.67 18.27 16.47
CA ILE A 277 -6.69 19.34 16.25
C ILE A 277 -6.44 19.63 14.77
N TYR A 278 -6.79 18.68 13.89
CA TYR A 278 -6.68 18.85 12.43
C TYR A 278 -7.63 17.91 11.70
N ARG A 279 -8.14 18.38 10.58
CA ARG A 279 -9.00 17.60 9.65
C ARG A 279 -8.58 17.83 8.21
N TYR A 280 -8.69 16.83 7.37
CA TYR A 280 -8.42 16.98 5.94
C TYR A 280 -9.25 15.98 5.11
N GLY A 281 -9.85 16.47 4.04
CA GLY A 281 -10.53 15.64 3.06
C GLY A 281 -11.90 16.14 2.67
N ASN A 282 -12.85 16.20 3.60
CA ASN A 282 -14.22 16.61 3.33
C ASN A 282 -14.70 17.71 4.29
N PRO A 283 -14.65 18.97 3.89
CA PRO A 283 -15.06 20.07 4.78
C PRO A 283 -16.56 20.10 5.08
N GLN A 284 -17.40 19.39 4.34
CA GLN A 284 -18.83 19.30 4.62
C GLN A 284 -19.14 18.58 5.95
N THR A 285 -18.22 17.76 6.48
CA THR A 285 -18.41 17.09 7.78
C THR A 285 -18.40 18.03 8.98
N TYR A 286 -18.02 19.31 8.76
CA TYR A 286 -18.06 20.38 9.76
C TYR A 286 -18.63 21.67 9.16
N ASP A 287 -19.62 21.54 8.28
CA ASP A 287 -20.39 22.62 7.65
C ASP A 287 -19.53 23.69 6.95
N GLN A 288 -18.40 23.28 6.37
CA GLN A 288 -17.56 24.16 5.57
C GLN A 288 -17.49 23.67 4.11
N GLY A 289 -17.37 24.64 3.18
CA GLY A 289 -17.24 24.31 1.77
C GLY A 289 -18.46 23.61 1.14
N ASP A 290 -18.24 23.00 -0.02
CA ASP A 290 -19.25 22.21 -0.73
C ASP A 290 -18.63 20.90 -1.30
N GLU A 291 -19.40 20.16 -2.12
CA GLU A 291 -18.95 18.89 -2.70
C GLU A 291 -17.67 19.04 -3.57
N ASN A 292 -17.43 20.22 -4.16
CA ASN A 292 -16.24 20.46 -4.97
C ASN A 292 -14.99 20.69 -4.12
N ASP A 293 -15.14 21.00 -2.83
CA ASP A 293 -14.03 21.18 -1.91
C ASP A 293 -13.54 19.84 -1.31
N ARG A 294 -14.29 18.75 -1.56
CA ARG A 294 -13.92 17.40 -1.10
C ARG A 294 -12.67 16.90 -1.84
N LYS A 295 -11.65 16.54 -1.09
CA LYS A 295 -10.34 16.10 -1.58
C LYS A 295 -10.16 14.57 -1.51
N LEU A 296 -10.82 13.91 -0.55
CA LEU A 296 -10.69 12.47 -0.31
C LEU A 296 -11.99 11.73 -0.67
N PHE A 297 -11.83 10.46 -1.09
CA PHE A 297 -12.90 9.63 -1.61
C PHE A 297 -12.71 8.18 -1.12
N ALA A 298 -13.25 7.88 0.07
CA ALA A 298 -13.18 6.59 0.75
C ALA A 298 -11.73 6.08 0.96
N GLN A 299 -10.83 6.99 1.37
CA GLN A 299 -9.40 6.75 1.54
C GLN A 299 -9.11 5.62 2.56
N HIS A 300 -7.93 5.02 2.43
CA HIS A 300 -7.32 4.07 3.36
C HIS A 300 -5.89 4.51 3.66
N ASP A 301 -5.27 3.86 4.65
CA ASP A 301 -3.83 3.94 4.95
C ASP A 301 -3.29 5.38 5.00
N VAL A 302 -4.00 6.25 5.74
CA VAL A 302 -3.50 7.59 6.02
C VAL A 302 -2.48 7.50 7.14
N GLN A 303 -1.25 7.97 6.89
CA GLN A 303 -0.17 7.80 7.84
C GLN A 303 0.81 8.96 7.87
N PHE A 304 1.41 9.20 9.04
CA PHE A 304 2.64 9.98 9.12
C PHE A 304 3.77 9.21 8.43
N ILE A 305 4.50 9.85 7.54
CA ILE A 305 5.68 9.27 6.91
C ILE A 305 6.78 9.18 7.98
N PRO A 306 7.31 7.96 8.25
CA PRO A 306 8.24 7.75 9.34
C PRO A 306 9.62 8.37 9.09
N PRO A 307 10.42 8.60 10.15
CA PRO A 307 11.83 8.98 10.02
C PRO A 307 12.62 8.02 9.13
N GLY A 308 13.55 8.58 8.34
CA GLY A 308 14.39 7.81 7.41
C GLY A 308 13.90 7.84 5.96
N SER A 309 12.66 8.27 5.71
CA SER A 309 12.13 8.53 4.37
C SER A 309 12.34 10.00 3.96
N PRO A 310 12.43 10.34 2.67
CA PRO A 310 12.68 11.71 2.21
C PRO A 310 11.62 12.73 2.64
N ASN A 311 10.36 12.30 2.75
CA ASN A 311 9.25 13.15 3.18
C ASN A 311 8.83 12.91 4.65
N ALA A 312 9.76 12.47 5.51
CA ALA A 312 9.48 12.23 6.92
C ALA A 312 8.73 13.39 7.59
N GLY A 313 7.71 13.06 8.40
CA GLY A 313 6.87 14.03 9.11
C GLY A 313 5.73 14.63 8.27
N LYS A 314 5.67 14.35 6.95
CA LYS A 314 4.49 14.63 6.13
C LYS A 314 3.46 13.50 6.26
N ILE A 315 2.32 13.65 5.60
CA ILE A 315 1.24 12.67 5.63
C ILE A 315 1.10 12.05 4.24
N MET A 316 1.13 10.70 4.19
CA MET A 316 0.79 9.91 3.01
C MET A 316 -0.65 9.43 3.08
N ILE A 317 -1.33 9.43 1.94
CA ILE A 317 -2.75 9.11 1.83
C ILE A 317 -2.96 8.18 0.64
N PHE A 318 -3.56 7.03 0.85
CA PHE A 318 -4.10 6.21 -0.23
C PHE A 318 -5.55 6.61 -0.49
N ASN A 319 -5.78 7.44 -1.50
CA ASN A 319 -7.10 7.96 -1.86
C ASN A 319 -7.76 7.03 -2.88
N ASN A 320 -8.63 6.13 -2.41
CA ASN A 320 -9.21 5.06 -3.22
C ASN A 320 -10.05 5.55 -4.41
N GLY A 321 -10.57 6.78 -4.35
CA GLY A 321 -11.29 7.36 -5.47
C GLY A 321 -12.70 6.81 -5.69
N GLN A 322 -13.34 6.28 -4.64
CA GLN A 322 -14.71 5.80 -4.75
C GLN A 322 -15.67 6.96 -5.08
N GLY A 323 -16.35 6.86 -6.23
CA GLY A 323 -17.21 7.93 -6.75
C GLY A 323 -16.56 8.77 -7.86
N ILE A 324 -15.23 8.73 -8.02
CA ILE A 324 -14.52 9.38 -9.14
C ILE A 324 -13.86 8.38 -10.10
N SER A 325 -13.86 7.07 -9.74
CA SER A 325 -13.45 5.93 -10.58
C SER A 325 -11.96 5.88 -10.92
N PHE A 326 -11.10 6.49 -10.12
CA PHE A 326 -9.64 6.33 -10.19
C PHE A 326 -9.01 6.55 -8.82
N THR A 327 -7.93 5.84 -8.55
CA THR A 327 -7.17 5.89 -7.30
C THR A 327 -5.95 6.80 -7.44
N ARG A 328 -5.55 7.43 -6.35
CA ARG A 328 -4.31 8.19 -6.26
C ARG A 328 -3.63 7.98 -4.92
N VAL A 329 -2.30 8.05 -4.91
CA VAL A 329 -1.51 8.13 -3.68
C VAL A 329 -0.97 9.54 -3.56
N GLN A 330 -1.12 10.16 -2.39
CA GLN A 330 -0.81 11.57 -2.20
C GLN A 330 0.08 11.78 -1.00
N ILE A 331 0.98 12.75 -1.08
CA ILE A 331 1.76 13.26 0.05
C ILE A 331 1.41 14.73 0.25
N ILE A 332 1.09 15.10 1.50
CA ILE A 332 0.76 16.47 1.88
C ILE A 332 1.61 16.94 3.07
N THR A 333 1.87 18.24 3.13
CA THR A 333 2.41 18.91 4.32
C THR A 333 1.27 19.62 5.04
N PRO A 334 0.80 19.12 6.20
CA PRO A 334 -0.22 19.80 6.97
C PRO A 334 0.30 21.13 7.54
N PRO A 335 -0.56 22.15 7.77
CA PRO A 335 -0.14 23.48 8.22
C PRO A 335 0.16 23.50 9.73
N TYR A 336 1.13 22.71 10.18
CA TYR A 336 1.49 22.56 11.58
C TYR A 336 2.22 23.80 12.14
N ASP A 337 1.74 24.29 13.28
CA ASP A 337 2.38 25.36 14.06
C ASP A 337 3.14 24.75 15.25
N ALA A 338 4.45 24.64 15.11
CA ALA A 338 5.33 24.08 16.14
C ALA A 338 5.38 24.91 17.44
N VAL A 339 4.97 26.18 17.42
CA VAL A 339 4.96 27.05 18.62
C VAL A 339 3.76 26.72 19.50
N ASN A 340 2.60 26.55 18.88
CA ASN A 340 1.34 26.24 19.56
C ASN A 340 1.05 24.74 19.61
N GLN A 341 1.87 23.90 19.00
CA GLN A 341 1.73 22.44 18.85
C GLN A 341 0.34 22.04 18.32
N ASN A 342 -0.13 22.79 17.34
CA ASN A 342 -1.46 22.67 16.74
C ASN A 342 -1.39 22.95 15.23
N TYR A 343 -2.51 22.92 14.53
CA TYR A 343 -2.60 23.20 13.10
C TYR A 343 -3.30 24.52 12.83
N THR A 344 -2.78 25.28 11.86
CA THR A 344 -3.36 26.57 11.52
C THR A 344 -4.73 26.38 10.87
N TYR A 345 -5.75 26.97 11.48
CA TYR A 345 -7.10 27.09 10.94
C TYR A 345 -7.48 28.55 10.81
N THR A 346 -7.86 28.98 9.61
CA THR A 346 -8.18 30.39 9.29
C THR A 346 -9.67 30.59 8.96
N GLY A 347 -10.49 29.57 9.19
CA GLY A 347 -11.88 29.49 8.80
C GLY A 347 -12.03 28.86 7.41
N GLY A 348 -13.20 28.28 7.13
CA GLY A 348 -13.44 27.50 5.92
C GLY A 348 -12.90 26.07 6.01
N ALA A 349 -12.35 25.54 4.91
CA ALA A 349 -11.71 24.22 4.92
C ALA A 349 -10.29 24.29 5.50
N TYR A 350 -9.84 23.22 6.17
CA TYR A 350 -8.44 23.05 6.50
C TYR A 350 -7.59 22.87 5.22
N GLY A 351 -6.40 23.53 5.19
CA GLY A 351 -5.38 23.30 4.18
C GLY A 351 -4.61 22.00 4.39
N PRO A 352 -3.67 21.63 3.47
CA PRO A 352 -3.26 22.42 2.32
C PRO A 352 -4.22 22.32 1.15
N ASP A 353 -4.17 23.33 0.24
CA ASP A 353 -4.95 23.29 -1.00
C ASP A 353 -4.30 22.46 -2.10
N THR A 354 -3.00 22.24 -1.99
CA THR A 354 -2.20 21.48 -2.96
C THR A 354 -1.49 20.32 -2.28
N VAL A 355 -1.28 19.25 -3.04
CA VAL A 355 -0.45 18.12 -2.62
C VAL A 355 1.02 18.37 -2.98
N ASP A 356 1.95 17.79 -2.21
CA ASP A 356 3.39 17.89 -2.47
C ASP A 356 3.82 16.91 -3.57
N TRP A 357 3.23 15.72 -3.58
CA TRP A 357 3.44 14.68 -4.56
C TRP A 357 2.15 13.87 -4.75
N GLU A 358 1.94 13.38 -5.96
CA GLU A 358 0.80 12.52 -6.28
C GLU A 358 1.20 11.47 -7.31
N TYR A 359 0.82 10.23 -7.05
CA TYR A 359 0.80 9.19 -8.06
C TYR A 359 -0.59 9.09 -8.67
N LEU A 360 -0.64 9.18 -9.98
CA LEU A 360 -1.73 8.77 -10.87
C LEU A 360 -1.12 7.86 -11.92
N ASP A 361 -1.87 6.88 -12.44
CA ASP A 361 -1.37 6.07 -13.54
C ASP A 361 -0.95 6.98 -14.70
N PRO A 362 0.33 6.92 -15.15
CA PRO A 362 0.89 7.89 -16.10
C PRO A 362 0.31 7.78 -17.50
N ASP A 363 -0.25 6.62 -17.88
CA ASP A 363 -0.84 6.41 -19.19
C ASP A 363 -2.30 6.89 -19.25
N ASP A 364 -3.08 6.54 -18.23
CA ASP A 364 -4.46 7.00 -18.04
C ASP A 364 -4.85 6.82 -16.57
N GLN A 365 -5.25 7.89 -15.90
CA GLN A 365 -5.66 7.85 -14.49
C GLN A 365 -6.72 6.78 -14.18
N PHE A 366 -7.55 6.40 -15.16
CA PHE A 366 -8.59 5.37 -15.00
C PHE A 366 -8.08 3.92 -15.09
N ASN A 367 -6.80 3.71 -15.43
CA ASN A 367 -6.19 2.37 -15.41
C ASN A 367 -5.94 1.86 -13.99
N PHE A 368 -5.82 2.78 -13.00
CA PHE A 368 -5.63 2.40 -11.61
C PHE A 368 -6.86 2.75 -10.77
N PHE A 369 -7.60 1.71 -10.37
CA PHE A 369 -8.78 1.88 -9.52
C PHE A 369 -8.89 0.77 -8.48
N ALA A 370 -8.49 1.08 -7.25
CA ALA A 370 -8.56 0.23 -6.07
C ALA A 370 -9.59 0.80 -5.08
N PRO A 371 -10.90 0.50 -5.22
CA PRO A 371 -11.99 1.19 -4.51
C PRO A 371 -12.10 0.88 -3.01
N PHE A 372 -11.34 -0.07 -2.49
CA PHE A 372 -11.32 -0.47 -1.08
C PHE A 372 -10.02 -1.17 -0.72
N LEU A 373 -9.74 -1.39 0.59
CA LEU A 373 -8.45 -1.89 1.08
C LEU A 373 -7.32 -0.97 0.63
N SER A 374 -6.11 -1.54 0.49
CA SER A 374 -4.96 -0.87 -0.13
C SER A 374 -4.17 0.01 0.82
N GLY A 375 -2.97 0.34 0.40
CA GLY A 375 -2.08 1.22 1.13
C GLY A 375 -0.84 1.57 0.32
N ALA A 376 -0.02 2.46 0.87
CA ALA A 376 1.23 2.86 0.26
C ALA A 376 2.30 3.14 1.32
N GLN A 377 3.56 2.99 0.96
CA GLN A 377 4.70 3.26 1.84
C GLN A 377 5.79 4.00 1.06
N GLU A 378 6.24 5.15 1.56
CA GLU A 378 7.45 5.77 1.04
C GLU A 378 8.68 5.00 1.53
N LEU A 379 9.56 4.66 0.61
CA LEU A 379 10.77 3.89 0.86
C LEU A 379 11.99 4.81 1.07
N PRO A 380 13.04 4.34 1.74
CA PRO A 380 14.23 5.16 2.02
C PRO A 380 14.94 5.76 0.80
N ASN A 381 14.80 5.15 -0.38
CA ASN A 381 15.33 5.68 -1.65
C ASN A 381 14.41 6.72 -2.33
N GLY A 382 13.23 6.99 -1.76
CA GLY A 382 12.24 7.92 -2.30
C GLY A 382 11.21 7.29 -3.24
N ASN A 383 11.34 6.01 -3.56
CA ASN A 383 10.30 5.27 -4.25
C ASN A 383 9.08 5.06 -3.33
N VAL A 384 7.95 4.76 -3.92
CA VAL A 384 6.72 4.46 -3.18
C VAL A 384 6.24 3.06 -3.53
N LEU A 385 6.18 2.18 -2.51
CA LEU A 385 5.47 0.90 -2.63
C LEU A 385 3.97 1.17 -2.57
N ILE A 386 3.22 0.60 -3.50
CA ILE A 386 1.76 0.72 -3.61
C ILE A 386 1.16 -0.69 -3.59
N CYS A 387 0.19 -0.91 -2.72
CA CYS A 387 -0.60 -2.13 -2.65
C CYS A 387 -1.99 -1.87 -3.23
N SER A 388 -2.30 -2.40 -4.43
CA SER A 388 -3.67 -2.49 -4.94
C SER A 388 -4.36 -3.67 -4.27
N GLY A 389 -5.00 -3.39 -3.13
CA GLY A 389 -5.53 -4.43 -2.25
C GLY A 389 -6.59 -5.34 -2.89
N PRO A 390 -7.58 -4.80 -3.65
CA PRO A 390 -8.59 -5.61 -4.35
C PRO A 390 -8.00 -6.62 -5.32
N ASP A 391 -6.91 -6.24 -5.99
CA ASP A 391 -6.29 -7.00 -7.06
C ASP A 391 -5.14 -7.89 -6.57
N GLY A 392 -4.64 -7.63 -5.34
CA GLY A 392 -3.45 -8.30 -4.81
C GLY A 392 -2.18 -7.97 -5.58
N LEU A 393 -2.17 -6.83 -6.28
CA LEU A 393 -1.02 -6.31 -7.00
C LEU A 393 -0.22 -5.37 -6.10
N LEU A 394 1.04 -5.68 -5.92
CA LEU A 394 2.02 -4.85 -5.22
C LEU A 394 2.96 -4.26 -6.27
N PHE A 395 3.18 -2.95 -6.23
CA PHE A 395 4.12 -2.34 -7.17
C PHE A 395 4.84 -1.14 -6.56
N GLU A 396 6.04 -0.88 -7.03
CA GLU A 396 6.89 0.21 -6.59
C GLU A 396 7.07 1.20 -7.73
N VAL A 397 6.91 2.48 -7.45
CA VAL A 397 7.11 3.56 -8.42
C VAL A 397 8.23 4.49 -7.98
N ASP A 398 8.98 5.02 -8.96
CA ASP A 398 10.00 6.03 -8.75
C ASP A 398 9.39 7.45 -8.61
N GLU A 399 10.24 8.46 -8.40
CA GLU A 399 9.82 9.87 -8.29
C GLU A 399 9.09 10.42 -9.54
N ASN A 400 9.28 9.77 -10.70
CA ASN A 400 8.67 10.12 -11.98
C ASN A 400 7.41 9.29 -12.30
N SER A 401 6.91 8.50 -11.34
CA SER A 401 5.77 7.58 -11.49
C SER A 401 6.02 6.41 -12.44
N ASN A 402 7.29 6.07 -12.74
CA ASN A 402 7.59 4.85 -13.48
C ASN A 402 7.53 3.65 -12.54
N THR A 403 6.85 2.58 -12.95
CA THR A 403 6.87 1.32 -12.19
C THR A 403 8.26 0.68 -12.34
N VAL A 404 8.92 0.43 -11.20
CA VAL A 404 10.27 -0.14 -11.14
C VAL A 404 10.28 -1.56 -10.58
N TRP A 405 9.24 -1.96 -9.86
CA TRP A 405 9.01 -3.32 -9.39
C TRP A 405 7.51 -3.60 -9.36
N SER A 406 7.12 -4.85 -9.63
CA SER A 406 5.74 -5.29 -9.43
C SER A 406 5.65 -6.78 -9.16
N TYR A 407 4.69 -7.15 -8.29
CA TYR A 407 4.44 -8.50 -7.85
C TYR A 407 2.93 -8.75 -7.76
N GLN A 408 2.46 -9.81 -8.41
CA GLN A 408 1.07 -10.26 -8.32
C GLN A 408 0.96 -11.39 -7.31
N SER A 409 0.20 -11.19 -6.24
CA SER A 409 -0.07 -12.24 -5.26
C SER A 409 -0.69 -13.47 -5.94
N PRO A 410 -0.10 -14.67 -5.78
CA PRO A 410 -0.66 -15.90 -6.34
C PRO A 410 -1.67 -16.57 -5.39
N VAL A 411 -1.98 -15.95 -4.26
CA VAL A 411 -2.83 -16.59 -3.23
C VAL A 411 -4.25 -16.08 -3.32
N ALA A 412 -5.16 -16.97 -3.69
CA ALA A 412 -6.58 -16.69 -3.86
C ALA A 412 -7.43 -17.46 -2.82
N ASN A 413 -8.73 -17.16 -2.77
CA ASN A 413 -9.67 -17.95 -1.96
C ASN A 413 -9.76 -19.42 -2.41
N SER A 414 -9.53 -19.71 -3.69
CA SER A 414 -9.49 -21.05 -4.27
C SER A 414 -8.22 -21.84 -3.89
N GLY A 415 -7.17 -21.16 -3.43
CA GLY A 415 -5.86 -21.72 -3.11
C GLY A 415 -4.71 -20.99 -3.75
N ILE A 416 -3.56 -21.65 -3.88
CA ILE A 416 -2.40 -21.09 -4.60
C ILE A 416 -2.60 -21.33 -6.09
N LEU A 417 -2.55 -20.23 -6.86
CA LEU A 417 -2.70 -20.22 -8.31
C LEU A 417 -1.44 -20.72 -9.02
N SER A 418 -1.61 -21.14 -10.27
CA SER A 418 -0.50 -21.48 -11.17
C SER A 418 -0.24 -20.34 -12.13
N ASP A 419 1.02 -20.15 -12.50
CA ASP A 419 1.34 -19.18 -13.55
C ASP A 419 0.54 -19.50 -14.83
N GLY A 420 -0.03 -18.45 -15.44
CA GLY A 420 -1.01 -18.54 -16.51
C GLY A 420 -2.48 -18.45 -16.07
N ASP A 421 -2.79 -18.58 -14.77
CA ASP A 421 -4.11 -18.27 -14.24
C ASP A 421 -4.35 -16.75 -14.24
N ASP A 422 -5.62 -16.35 -14.33
CA ASP A 422 -6.02 -14.94 -14.31
C ASP A 422 -6.36 -14.48 -12.88
N PRO A 423 -5.49 -13.69 -12.23
CA PRO A 423 -5.70 -13.24 -10.85
C PRO A 423 -6.96 -12.39 -10.67
N ALA A 424 -7.43 -11.70 -11.72
CA ALA A 424 -8.61 -10.85 -11.64
C ALA A 424 -9.89 -11.64 -11.39
N THR A 425 -9.95 -12.90 -11.84
CA THR A 425 -11.11 -13.79 -11.64
C THR A 425 -11.08 -14.50 -10.29
N GLU A 426 -9.92 -14.61 -9.64
CA GLU A 426 -9.68 -15.48 -8.48
C GLU A 426 -9.64 -14.75 -7.12
N GLN A 427 -9.68 -13.42 -7.10
CA GLN A 427 -9.69 -12.60 -5.89
C GLN A 427 -8.44 -12.79 -5.01
N THR A 428 -7.29 -12.41 -5.51
CA THR A 428 -5.98 -12.49 -4.83
C THR A 428 -5.73 -11.34 -3.84
N ARG A 429 -6.72 -10.95 -3.07
CA ARG A 429 -6.76 -9.74 -2.24
C ARG A 429 -5.66 -9.68 -1.17
N VAL A 430 -5.10 -8.48 -0.97
CA VAL A 430 -4.19 -8.15 0.12
C VAL A 430 -4.71 -6.90 0.83
N PHE A 431 -4.65 -6.82 2.16
CA PHE A 431 -5.10 -5.61 2.84
C PHE A 431 -4.07 -4.48 2.67
N ARG A 432 -2.82 -4.75 3.06
CA ARG A 432 -1.68 -3.82 3.01
C ARG A 432 -0.39 -4.62 2.84
N ALA A 433 0.67 -4.01 2.34
CA ALA A 433 2.01 -4.58 2.27
C ALA A 433 3.05 -3.55 2.73
N LEU A 434 4.11 -4.02 3.39
CA LEU A 434 5.23 -3.19 3.83
C LEU A 434 6.55 -3.75 3.30
N LYS A 435 7.48 -2.88 2.96
CA LYS A 435 8.82 -3.25 2.47
C LYS A 435 9.90 -2.77 3.43
N TYR A 436 10.77 -3.68 3.81
CA TYR A 436 11.89 -3.47 4.74
C TYR A 436 13.21 -3.58 3.99
N GLY A 437 14.12 -2.63 4.22
CA GLY A 437 15.46 -2.65 3.62
C GLY A 437 16.30 -3.84 4.08
N LEU A 438 17.35 -4.15 3.32
CA LEU A 438 18.24 -5.28 3.64
C LEU A 438 18.97 -5.11 4.98
N ASP A 439 19.11 -3.89 5.45
CA ASP A 439 19.75 -3.47 6.70
C ASP A 439 18.77 -3.29 7.88
N TYR A 440 17.52 -3.73 7.71
CA TYR A 440 16.54 -3.65 8.77
C TYR A 440 16.93 -4.53 9.97
N GLU A 441 16.95 -3.97 11.18
CA GLU A 441 17.42 -4.64 12.42
C GLU A 441 16.71 -5.97 12.68
N GLY A 442 15.43 -6.10 12.31
CA GLY A 442 14.65 -7.33 12.46
C GLY A 442 15.23 -8.55 11.72
N PHE A 443 16.19 -8.34 10.83
CA PHE A 443 16.87 -9.39 10.07
C PHE A 443 18.20 -9.84 10.72
N ASP A 444 18.66 -9.15 11.76
CA ASP A 444 19.95 -9.45 12.39
C ASP A 444 19.99 -10.88 12.96
N GLY A 445 20.96 -11.66 12.46
CA GLY A 445 21.17 -13.05 12.88
C GLY A 445 20.09 -14.04 12.40
N ARG A 446 19.22 -13.65 11.46
CA ARG A 446 18.20 -14.52 10.87
C ARG A 446 18.73 -15.21 9.60
N ASP A 447 18.22 -16.40 9.34
CA ASP A 447 18.45 -17.07 8.05
C ASP A 447 17.47 -16.49 7.03
N LEU A 448 17.99 -15.73 6.06
CA LEU A 448 17.24 -15.10 4.99
C LEU A 448 17.46 -15.82 3.65
N THR A 449 17.92 -17.08 3.70
CA THR A 449 18.11 -17.88 2.48
C THR A 449 16.79 -18.03 1.73
N PRO A 450 16.71 -17.56 0.47
CA PRO A 450 15.49 -17.67 -0.32
C PRO A 450 15.07 -19.13 -0.49
N GLN A 451 13.77 -19.35 -0.41
CA GLN A 451 13.12 -20.63 -0.67
C GLN A 451 12.44 -20.60 -2.05
N ASN A 452 11.46 -21.45 -2.27
CA ASN A 452 10.67 -21.41 -3.51
C ASN A 452 9.76 -20.17 -3.52
N VAL A 453 9.35 -19.75 -4.72
CA VAL A 453 8.23 -18.82 -4.91
C VAL A 453 6.91 -19.44 -4.45
N ILE A 454 5.86 -18.60 -4.28
CA ILE A 454 4.58 -19.06 -3.74
C ILE A 454 3.74 -19.77 -4.81
N GLU A 455 3.73 -19.25 -6.05
CA GLU A 455 2.91 -19.76 -7.15
C GLU A 455 3.26 -21.19 -7.55
N ASN A 456 2.24 -21.93 -8.01
CA ASN A 456 2.44 -23.23 -8.61
C ASN A 456 2.94 -23.09 -10.05
N ASN A 457 3.82 -24.00 -10.48
CA ASN A 457 4.38 -24.03 -11.84
C ASN A 457 4.95 -22.70 -12.31
N PRO A 458 5.85 -22.06 -11.52
CA PRO A 458 6.40 -20.78 -11.88
C PRO A 458 7.13 -20.87 -13.24
N VAL A 459 7.02 -19.82 -14.04
CA VAL A 459 7.88 -19.65 -15.21
C VAL A 459 9.23 -19.13 -14.71
N ASP A 460 10.29 -19.83 -15.05
CA ASP A 460 11.66 -19.38 -14.78
C ASP A 460 12.01 -18.27 -15.80
N ASP A 461 11.63 -17.04 -15.50
CA ASP A 461 11.86 -15.86 -16.33
C ASP A 461 13.11 -15.07 -15.94
N GLY A 462 13.88 -15.61 -15.00
CA GLY A 462 15.17 -15.07 -14.64
C GLY A 462 15.12 -13.74 -13.91
N CYS A 463 14.31 -13.60 -12.84
CA CYS A 463 14.53 -12.57 -11.82
C CYS A 463 16.01 -12.58 -11.33
N LEU A 464 16.68 -13.70 -11.45
CA LEU A 464 18.12 -13.85 -11.25
C LEU A 464 18.98 -13.13 -12.31
N LEU A 465 18.45 -12.73 -13.46
CA LEU A 465 19.20 -12.01 -14.51
C LEU A 465 19.45 -10.53 -14.16
N LEU A 466 18.82 -10.01 -13.12
CA LEU A 466 19.14 -8.71 -12.52
C LEU A 466 20.15 -8.82 -11.36
N SER A 467 20.87 -9.92 -11.27
CA SER A 467 22.01 -10.03 -10.36
C SER A 467 23.10 -8.98 -10.73
N THR A 468 23.93 -8.64 -9.76
CA THR A 468 25.10 -7.74 -9.94
C THR A 468 25.96 -8.06 -11.16
N GLU A 469 25.80 -9.22 -11.75
CA GLU A 469 26.50 -9.69 -12.94
C GLU A 469 25.87 -9.22 -14.25
N SER A 470 24.53 -9.07 -14.37
CA SER A 470 23.90 -8.46 -15.56
C SER A 470 24.09 -6.94 -15.58
N PHE A 471 24.07 -6.30 -14.41
CA PHE A 471 24.44 -4.90 -14.23
C PHE A 471 25.88 -4.64 -14.72
N ALA A 472 26.80 -5.55 -14.46
CA ALA A 472 28.20 -5.43 -14.92
C ALA A 472 28.30 -5.35 -16.44
N ILE A 473 27.48 -6.07 -17.24
CA ILE A 473 27.53 -6.00 -18.70
C ILE A 473 26.77 -4.77 -19.24
N GLU A 474 25.65 -4.38 -18.64
CA GLU A 474 24.91 -3.16 -19.03
C GLU A 474 25.76 -1.89 -18.84
N SER A 475 26.42 -1.77 -17.71
CA SER A 475 27.30 -0.63 -17.40
C SER A 475 28.68 -0.70 -18.09
N ALA A 476 29.19 -1.91 -18.38
CA ALA A 476 30.47 -2.11 -19.01
C ALA A 476 30.47 -1.85 -20.53
N ILE A 477 29.31 -1.73 -21.16
CA ILE A 477 29.18 -1.54 -22.60
C ILE A 477 28.35 -0.26 -22.88
N LYS A 478 28.94 0.62 -23.69
CA LYS A 478 28.23 1.81 -24.18
C LYS A 478 28.18 1.75 -25.71
N VAL A 479 26.96 1.88 -26.26
CA VAL A 479 26.72 1.86 -27.72
C VAL A 479 26.25 3.25 -28.15
N HIS A 480 26.93 3.85 -29.11
CA HIS A 480 26.58 5.17 -29.61
C HIS A 480 27.16 5.46 -31.03
N PRO A 481 26.52 6.31 -31.84
CA PRO A 481 25.17 6.79 -31.65
C PRO A 481 24.13 5.69 -31.93
N THR A 482 22.96 5.77 -31.30
CA THR A 482 21.85 4.83 -31.56
C THR A 482 20.98 5.23 -32.76
N VAL A 483 21.19 6.45 -33.27
CA VAL A 483 20.64 6.93 -34.55
C VAL A 483 21.80 7.32 -35.44
N THR A 484 22.00 6.61 -36.56
CA THR A 484 23.16 6.81 -37.46
C THR A 484 22.81 6.38 -38.86
N ASN A 485 23.57 6.88 -39.82
CA ASN A 485 23.52 6.42 -41.23
C ASN A 485 24.68 5.52 -41.63
N GLU A 486 25.71 5.36 -40.77
CA GLU A 486 26.91 4.66 -41.18
C GLU A 486 27.54 3.81 -40.07
N PHE A 487 27.97 4.40 -38.96
CA PHE A 487 28.77 3.72 -37.95
C PHE A 487 28.11 3.71 -36.58
N ILE A 488 28.30 2.63 -35.81
CA ILE A 488 27.97 2.45 -34.41
C ILE A 488 29.25 2.14 -33.65
N HIS A 489 29.55 2.90 -32.61
CA HIS A 489 30.66 2.65 -31.69
C HIS A 489 30.20 1.78 -30.54
N ILE A 490 31.03 0.85 -30.11
CA ILE A 490 30.83 -0.03 -28.95
C ILE A 490 32.01 0.17 -28.02
N ASP A 491 31.82 1.02 -27.01
CA ASP A 491 32.83 1.26 -25.99
C ASP A 491 32.65 0.23 -24.87
N THR A 492 33.67 -0.59 -24.64
CA THR A 492 33.63 -1.61 -23.59
C THR A 492 35.04 -1.93 -23.07
N GLN A 493 35.11 -2.44 -21.84
CA GLN A 493 36.34 -3.00 -21.26
C GLN A 493 36.38 -4.54 -21.36
N LEU A 494 35.40 -5.16 -22.03
CA LEU A 494 35.36 -6.60 -22.22
C LEU A 494 36.41 -7.02 -23.28
N ASN A 495 37.14 -8.10 -22.99
CA ASN A 495 38.18 -8.60 -23.90
C ASN A 495 37.61 -9.47 -25.03
N GLU A 496 36.52 -10.20 -24.76
CA GLU A 496 35.86 -11.08 -25.73
C GLU A 496 34.34 -10.89 -25.64
N TYR A 497 33.69 -10.63 -26.77
CA TYR A 497 32.25 -10.53 -26.89
C TYR A 497 31.82 -10.79 -28.34
N THR A 498 30.57 -11.16 -28.55
CA THR A 498 29.95 -11.30 -29.87
C THR A 498 28.96 -10.19 -30.11
N VAL A 499 28.99 -9.58 -31.28
CA VAL A 499 28.05 -8.55 -31.72
C VAL A 499 27.17 -9.14 -32.81
N GLU A 500 25.84 -9.03 -32.63
CA GLU A 500 24.85 -9.53 -33.59
C GLU A 500 23.87 -8.42 -33.93
N LEU A 501 23.61 -8.20 -35.22
CA LEU A 501 22.62 -7.22 -35.70
C LEU A 501 21.41 -7.95 -36.28
N TYR A 502 20.23 -7.58 -35.83
CA TYR A 502 18.96 -8.15 -36.26
C TYR A 502 18.05 -7.09 -36.89
N ASN A 503 17.26 -7.47 -37.88
CA ASN A 503 16.16 -6.65 -38.35
C ASN A 503 14.91 -6.79 -37.45
N ILE A 504 13.86 -6.00 -37.73
CA ILE A 504 12.59 -6.00 -36.99
C ILE A 504 11.81 -7.33 -37.03
N HIS A 505 12.21 -8.26 -37.92
CA HIS A 505 11.60 -9.59 -38.01
C HIS A 505 12.43 -10.66 -37.28
N GLY A 506 13.44 -10.25 -36.51
CA GLY A 506 14.33 -11.17 -35.78
C GLY A 506 15.32 -11.93 -36.66
N GLN A 507 15.49 -11.52 -37.89
CA GLN A 507 16.48 -12.15 -38.79
C GLN A 507 17.88 -11.59 -38.51
N LEU A 508 18.84 -12.48 -38.22
CA LEU A 508 20.23 -12.13 -38.05
C LEU A 508 20.82 -11.63 -39.38
N LEU A 509 21.37 -10.43 -39.37
CA LEU A 509 21.98 -9.78 -40.53
C LEU A 509 23.51 -9.81 -40.50
N LEU A 510 24.08 -9.74 -39.29
CA LEU A 510 25.53 -9.72 -39.07
C LEU A 510 25.84 -10.36 -37.73
N SER A 511 26.94 -11.11 -37.66
CA SER A 511 27.54 -11.58 -36.40
C SER A 511 29.04 -11.42 -36.49
N ASP A 512 29.65 -10.74 -35.52
CA ASP A 512 31.10 -10.48 -35.47
C ASP A 512 31.59 -10.58 -34.01
N ARG A 513 32.91 -10.65 -33.81
CA ARG A 513 33.52 -10.79 -32.48
C ARG A 513 34.42 -9.62 -32.15
N SER A 514 34.22 -9.06 -30.93
CA SER A 514 35.08 -8.03 -30.32
C SER A 514 35.35 -6.85 -31.26
N VAL A 515 34.26 -6.30 -31.86
CA VAL A 515 34.32 -5.15 -32.78
C VAL A 515 33.91 -3.88 -32.06
N ASP A 516 34.79 -2.88 -32.01
CA ASP A 516 34.53 -1.58 -31.38
C ASP A 516 33.82 -0.61 -32.34
N LEU A 517 33.76 -0.92 -33.62
CA LEU A 517 33.13 -0.10 -34.66
C LEU A 517 32.37 -0.98 -35.65
N LEU A 518 31.06 -0.82 -35.70
CA LEU A 518 30.21 -1.57 -36.62
C LEU A 518 29.75 -0.66 -37.76
N ASN A 519 29.99 -1.06 -39.00
CA ASN A 519 29.52 -0.36 -40.20
C ASN A 519 28.17 -0.93 -40.63
N ILE A 520 27.15 -0.06 -40.67
CA ILE A 520 25.78 -0.39 -41.08
C ILE A 520 25.35 0.35 -42.35
N SER A 521 26.27 0.97 -43.09
CA SER A 521 25.98 1.78 -44.28
C SER A 521 25.22 1.02 -45.38
N GLU A 522 25.50 -0.29 -45.53
CA GLU A 522 24.89 -1.15 -46.56
C GLU A 522 23.45 -1.59 -46.25
N TYR A 523 22.97 -1.39 -45.02
CA TYR A 523 21.61 -1.77 -44.64
C TYR A 523 20.61 -0.65 -44.98
N SER A 524 19.37 -1.05 -45.22
CA SER A 524 18.28 -0.12 -45.52
C SER A 524 17.96 0.77 -44.33
N THR A 525 17.44 1.97 -44.57
CA THR A 525 16.85 2.83 -43.52
C THR A 525 15.76 2.08 -42.76
N GLY A 526 15.84 2.09 -41.44
CA GLY A 526 14.88 1.36 -40.59
C GLY A 526 15.40 1.11 -39.19
N MET A 527 14.65 0.31 -38.46
CA MET A 527 14.97 -0.09 -37.09
C MET A 527 15.67 -1.44 -37.07
N TYR A 528 16.69 -1.55 -36.21
CA TYR A 528 17.48 -2.75 -36.00
C TYR A 528 17.68 -2.97 -34.50
N PHE A 529 18.02 -4.20 -34.11
CA PHE A 529 18.40 -4.56 -32.74
C PHE A 529 19.84 -5.09 -32.76
N LEU A 530 20.72 -4.41 -32.03
CA LEU A 530 22.08 -4.82 -31.79
C LEU A 530 22.16 -5.61 -30.50
N LYS A 531 22.63 -6.86 -30.55
CA LYS A 531 22.91 -7.67 -29.36
C LYS A 531 24.40 -7.80 -29.16
N ILE A 532 24.86 -7.59 -27.95
CA ILE A 532 26.25 -7.80 -27.54
C ILE A 532 26.22 -8.88 -26.47
N ILE A 533 26.95 -9.98 -26.74
CA ILE A 533 26.91 -11.22 -25.97
C ILE A 533 28.29 -11.51 -25.41
N ASN A 534 28.38 -11.68 -24.08
CA ASN A 534 29.60 -12.08 -23.39
C ASN A 534 29.25 -13.12 -22.31
N ASP A 535 29.86 -14.32 -22.39
CA ASP A 535 29.67 -15.44 -21.45
C ASP A 535 28.19 -15.75 -21.13
N GLY A 536 27.36 -15.78 -22.20
CA GLY A 536 25.92 -16.07 -22.06
C GLY A 536 25.06 -14.88 -21.67
N ARG A 537 25.63 -13.73 -21.36
CA ARG A 537 24.94 -12.47 -21.02
C ARG A 537 24.73 -11.64 -22.27
N ILE A 538 23.62 -10.92 -22.34
CA ILE A 538 23.20 -10.18 -23.54
C ILE A 538 22.85 -8.76 -23.18
N LYS A 539 23.51 -7.78 -23.87
CA LYS A 539 23.00 -6.40 -23.93
C LYS A 539 22.31 -6.18 -25.27
N SER A 540 21.06 -5.66 -25.24
CA SER A 540 20.30 -5.36 -26.46
C SER A 540 20.10 -3.85 -26.59
N VAL A 541 20.44 -3.30 -27.76
CA VAL A 541 20.34 -1.87 -28.05
C VAL A 541 19.53 -1.65 -29.33
N LYS A 542 18.53 -0.80 -29.28
CA LYS A 542 17.75 -0.37 -30.44
C LYS A 542 18.57 0.60 -31.27
N ILE A 543 18.73 0.33 -32.57
CA ILE A 543 19.44 1.17 -33.53
C ILE A 543 18.47 1.67 -34.59
N ILE A 544 18.53 2.94 -34.91
CA ILE A 544 17.77 3.56 -35.99
C ILE A 544 18.76 3.96 -37.09
N LYS A 545 18.70 3.26 -38.22
CA LYS A 545 19.43 3.63 -39.46
C LYS A 545 18.68 4.77 -40.14
N SER A 546 19.29 5.94 -40.15
CA SER A 546 18.77 7.12 -40.84
C SER A 546 19.24 7.16 -42.31
N ASN A 547 18.70 8.09 -43.09
CA ASN A 547 19.12 8.33 -44.46
C ASN A 547 20.51 8.94 -44.52
#